data_5330f35b01dd483b32d3d406db654c78
#
_entry.id   5330f35b01dd483b32d3d406db654c78
#
_cell.length_a   1.000
_cell.length_b   1.000
_cell.length_c   1.000
_cell.angle_alpha   90.00
_cell.angle_beta   90.00
_cell.angle_gamma   90.00
#
_symmetry.space_group_name_H-M   'P 1'
#
loop_
_entity.id
_entity.type
_entity.pdbx_description
1 polymer ?
#
loop_
_entity_poly.entity_id
_entity_poly.type
_entity_poly.pdbx_seq_one_letter_code
_entity_poly.pdbx_strand_id
1 'polypeptide(L)'
;MRYKNSNIRKCLTTKTIAQCAAFFLYCLLPLKGICQTGESTVNALVKMGFENVGWTEDGNERVYVLQNSAYRLQGVGIGKAVDVIQKMGLPEEKSCRIIVLDNNVPQISLYYHPIKGDSVLQAERDDWNVSYELGDTWKNARKIKLKNSSLFKIDILVYPEFSFKNVIITQIYQVLFDLSPAIEISLWKGMKATAQVKIPIYNDGYGAREGKVHPGFLTLSQRFRLPYNVFGKFSVGYFSGNRYGADVDFFRPFNDERFSLLARRGYTGAG
;
A
#
# COMPACT_ATOMS: atom_id res chain seq x y z
N MET A 1 15.82 69.24 54.48
CA MET A 1 16.00 67.94 53.78
C MET A 1 15.38 68.09 52.40
N ARG A 2 16.20 68.15 51.35
CA ARG A 2 15.74 68.25 49.94
C ARG A 2 15.75 66.86 49.33
N TYR A 3 14.57 66.35 48.94
CA TYR A 3 14.48 65.14 48.14
C TYR A 3 14.70 65.47 46.66
N LYS A 4 15.71 64.89 46.08
CA LYS A 4 16.08 65.01 44.68
C LYS A 4 15.35 63.93 43.85
N ASN A 5 14.32 64.35 43.09
CA ASN A 5 13.64 63.48 42.15
C ASN A 5 14.54 63.26 40.92
N SER A 6 15.07 62.08 40.78
CA SER A 6 15.81 61.66 39.55
C SER A 6 14.88 61.07 38.53
N ASN A 7 14.59 61.85 37.49
CA ASN A 7 13.90 61.38 36.28
C ASN A 7 14.77 60.31 35.54
N ILE A 8 14.41 59.05 35.62
CA ILE A 8 14.95 58.01 34.73
C ILE A 8 14.04 57.99 33.48
N ARG A 9 14.30 58.84 32.52
CA ARG A 9 13.85 58.68 31.15
C ARG A 9 14.85 57.73 30.47
N LYS A 10 14.58 56.42 30.50
CA LYS A 10 15.32 55.50 29.65
C LYS A 10 14.89 55.75 28.19
N CYS A 11 15.81 56.34 27.44
CA CYS A 11 15.71 56.49 26.00
C CYS A 11 15.64 55.11 25.36
N LEU A 12 14.44 54.67 24.93
CA LEU A 12 14.32 53.51 24.05
C LEU A 12 15.00 53.92 22.74
N THR A 13 16.12 53.31 22.46
CA THR A 13 16.87 53.57 21.23
C THR A 13 16.03 53.12 20.04
N THR A 14 16.07 53.90 18.97
CA THR A 14 15.37 53.60 17.70
C THR A 14 15.63 52.19 17.17
N LYS A 15 16.76 51.59 17.51
CA LYS A 15 17.12 50.20 17.22
C LYS A 15 16.19 49.20 17.91
N THR A 16 15.80 49.43 19.17
CA THR A 16 14.92 48.52 19.93
C THR A 16 13.49 48.53 19.36
N ILE A 17 13.01 49.72 18.99
CA ILE A 17 11.69 49.88 18.35
C ILE A 17 11.66 49.21 16.97
N ALA A 18 12.74 49.37 16.18
CA ALA A 18 12.85 48.72 14.87
C ALA A 18 12.92 47.16 14.99
N GLN A 19 13.60 46.62 16.01
CA GLN A 19 13.64 45.20 16.26
C GLN A 19 12.30 44.64 16.70
N CYS A 20 11.56 45.33 17.56
CA CYS A 20 10.21 44.92 17.95
C CYS A 20 9.23 45.01 16.78
N ALA A 21 9.31 46.05 15.93
CA ALA A 21 8.49 46.19 14.74
C ALA A 21 8.79 45.11 13.71
N ALA A 22 10.07 44.72 13.50
CA ALA A 22 10.45 43.64 12.62
C ALA A 22 9.96 42.27 13.13
N PHE A 23 10.01 42.03 14.46
CA PHE A 23 9.48 40.82 15.08
C PHE A 23 7.95 40.74 14.96
N PHE A 24 7.25 41.87 15.14
CA PHE A 24 5.79 41.94 14.95
C PHE A 24 5.39 41.77 13.47
N LEU A 25 6.18 42.30 12.55
CA LEU A 25 5.97 42.10 11.10
C LEU A 25 6.23 40.66 10.68
N TYR A 26 7.18 39.97 11.33
CA TYR A 26 7.44 38.54 11.11
C TYR A 26 6.33 37.65 11.67
N CYS A 27 5.68 38.04 12.76
CA CYS A 27 4.51 37.34 13.32
C CYS A 27 3.21 37.67 12.57
N LEU A 28 3.16 38.72 11.76
CA LEU A 28 2.02 39.11 10.91
C LEU A 28 2.15 38.60 9.47
N LEU A 29 3.26 37.98 9.13
CA LEU A 29 3.27 37.18 7.88
C LEU A 29 2.19 36.10 8.04
N PRO A 30 1.14 36.10 7.20
CA PRO A 30 0.20 35.03 7.23
C PRO A 30 1.07 33.78 7.06
N LEU A 31 1.00 32.84 7.99
CA LEU A 31 1.38 31.46 7.75
C LEU A 31 0.51 31.06 6.55
N LYS A 32 0.99 31.33 5.34
CA LYS A 32 0.48 30.68 4.15
C LYS A 32 0.55 29.24 4.53
N GLY A 33 -0.61 28.64 4.80
CA GLY A 33 -0.70 27.21 4.99
C GLY A 33 0.12 26.65 3.87
N ILE A 34 1.19 25.93 4.19
CA ILE A 34 2.04 25.31 3.19
C ILE A 34 1.06 24.42 2.49
N CYS A 35 0.57 24.83 1.32
CA CYS A 35 -0.17 23.98 0.41
C CYS A 35 0.80 22.84 0.13
N GLN A 36 0.66 21.76 0.92
CA GLN A 36 1.60 20.67 0.85
C GLN A 36 1.39 20.06 -0.53
N THR A 37 2.37 20.21 -1.37
CA THR A 37 2.34 19.73 -2.73
C THR A 37 2.18 18.20 -2.69
N GLY A 38 1.47 17.60 -3.63
CA GLY A 38 1.37 16.15 -3.74
C GLY A 38 2.72 15.44 -3.70
N GLU A 39 3.78 16.17 -4.05
CA GLU A 39 5.17 15.70 -4.00
C GLU A 39 5.68 15.45 -2.56
N SER A 40 5.33 16.28 -1.59
CA SER A 40 5.70 16.06 -0.18
C SER A 40 5.00 14.82 0.38
N THR A 41 3.73 14.62 0.01
CA THR A 41 2.95 13.43 0.36
C THR A 41 3.56 12.16 -0.22
N VAL A 42 3.95 12.19 -1.51
CA VAL A 42 4.65 11.07 -2.17
C VAL A 42 5.95 10.73 -1.43
N ASN A 43 6.75 11.74 -1.06
CA ASN A 43 8.00 11.51 -0.32
C ASN A 43 7.74 10.91 1.07
N ALA A 44 6.68 11.31 1.76
CA ALA A 44 6.29 10.74 3.04
C ALA A 44 5.88 9.26 2.89
N LEU A 45 5.06 8.93 1.89
CA LEU A 45 4.66 7.55 1.59
C LEU A 45 5.87 6.66 1.23
N VAL A 46 6.81 7.17 0.42
CA VAL A 46 8.05 6.45 0.09
C VAL A 46 8.88 6.18 1.34
N LYS A 47 9.00 7.15 2.26
CA LYS A 47 9.70 6.96 3.55
C LYS A 47 9.05 5.90 4.44
N MET A 48 7.76 5.69 4.32
CA MET A 48 7.03 4.62 5.02
C MET A 48 7.20 3.25 4.37
N GLY A 49 7.88 3.16 3.23
CA GLY A 49 8.15 1.91 2.52
C GLY A 49 7.14 1.57 1.43
N PHE A 50 6.19 2.46 1.10
CA PHE A 50 5.33 2.24 -0.05
C PHE A 50 6.12 2.29 -1.36
N GLU A 51 5.71 1.48 -2.29
CA GLU A 51 6.32 1.37 -3.63
C GLU A 51 5.39 1.91 -4.72
N ASN A 52 5.98 2.15 -5.89
CA ASN A 52 5.24 2.64 -7.05
C ASN A 52 4.40 3.88 -6.70
N VAL A 53 4.97 4.79 -5.91
CA VAL A 53 4.25 5.97 -5.42
C VAL A 53 4.35 7.10 -6.43
N GLY A 54 3.21 7.68 -6.77
CA GLY A 54 3.13 8.84 -7.65
C GLY A 54 1.88 9.66 -7.40
N TRP A 55 1.83 10.84 -7.99
CA TRP A 55 0.65 11.68 -7.94
C TRP A 55 0.47 12.46 -9.22
N THR A 56 -0.74 12.83 -9.50
CA THR A 56 -1.12 13.79 -10.56
C THR A 56 -2.33 14.58 -10.13
N GLU A 57 -2.52 15.70 -10.75
CA GLU A 57 -3.70 16.54 -10.53
C GLU A 57 -4.25 16.95 -11.89
N ASP A 58 -5.54 16.73 -12.08
CA ASP A 58 -6.26 17.08 -13.29
C ASP A 58 -7.58 17.75 -12.90
N GLY A 59 -7.79 18.96 -13.41
CA GLY A 59 -9.02 19.71 -13.20
C GLY A 59 -9.55 19.68 -11.76
N ASN A 60 -10.48 18.78 -11.49
CA ASN A 60 -11.21 18.69 -10.25
C ASN A 60 -10.77 17.53 -9.33
N GLU A 61 -9.77 16.75 -9.70
CA GLU A 61 -9.36 15.56 -8.94
C GLU A 61 -7.85 15.50 -8.76
N ARG A 62 -7.39 15.21 -7.53
CA ARG A 62 -6.02 14.82 -7.23
C ARG A 62 -5.95 13.31 -7.08
N VAL A 63 -5.03 12.67 -7.80
CA VAL A 63 -4.88 11.23 -7.81
C VAL A 63 -3.51 10.84 -7.25
N TYR A 64 -3.51 9.95 -6.28
CA TYR A 64 -2.32 9.25 -5.79
C TYR A 64 -2.35 7.82 -6.29
N VAL A 65 -1.18 7.31 -6.66
CA VAL A 65 -0.97 5.90 -7.00
C VAL A 65 0.02 5.34 -6.01
N LEU A 66 -0.21 4.17 -5.46
CA LEU A 66 0.69 3.52 -4.52
C LEU A 66 0.53 2.00 -4.51
N GLN A 67 1.58 1.31 -4.08
CA GLN A 67 1.60 -0.12 -3.82
C GLN A 67 2.07 -0.35 -2.37
N ASN A 68 1.32 -1.16 -1.63
CA ASN A 68 1.75 -1.56 -0.29
C ASN A 68 2.75 -2.72 -0.38
N SER A 69 3.97 -2.50 0.05
CA SER A 69 5.02 -3.51 0.25
C SER A 69 5.56 -3.51 1.68
N ALA A 70 5.22 -2.47 2.47
CA ALA A 70 5.72 -2.29 3.83
C ALA A 70 4.91 -3.05 4.88
N TYR A 71 3.62 -3.28 4.65
CA TYR A 71 2.70 -3.85 5.63
C TYR A 71 2.14 -5.18 5.14
N ARG A 72 2.19 -6.20 6.00
CA ARG A 72 1.70 -7.55 5.66
C ARG A 72 0.20 -7.56 5.32
N LEU A 73 -0.61 -6.81 6.04
CA LEU A 73 -2.04 -6.71 5.81
C LEU A 73 -2.34 -5.51 4.91
N GLN A 74 -2.93 -5.75 3.75
CA GLN A 74 -3.26 -4.71 2.77
C GLN A 74 -4.12 -3.60 3.37
N GLY A 75 -5.16 -3.95 4.14
CA GLY A 75 -6.03 -2.96 4.78
C GLY A 75 -5.29 -2.06 5.76
N VAL A 76 -4.31 -2.59 6.52
CA VAL A 76 -3.47 -1.79 7.41
C VAL A 76 -2.59 -0.82 6.62
N GLY A 77 -1.96 -1.31 5.55
CA GLY A 77 -1.13 -0.48 4.66
C GLY A 77 -1.95 0.66 4.05
N ILE A 78 -3.10 0.32 3.45
CA ILE A 78 -4.01 1.31 2.85
C ILE A 78 -4.47 2.34 3.88
N GLY A 79 -4.89 1.92 5.08
CA GLY A 79 -5.29 2.82 6.16
C GLY A 79 -4.18 3.80 6.56
N LYS A 80 -2.91 3.32 6.63
CA LYS A 80 -1.75 4.18 6.89
C LYS A 80 -1.49 5.18 5.76
N ALA A 81 -1.67 4.77 4.50
CA ALA A 81 -1.55 5.68 3.37
C ALA A 81 -2.63 6.75 3.38
N VAL A 82 -3.88 6.37 3.68
CA VAL A 82 -5.01 7.30 3.86
C VAL A 82 -4.69 8.32 4.94
N ASP A 83 -4.20 7.89 6.12
CA ASP A 83 -3.82 8.80 7.22
C ASP A 83 -2.79 9.86 6.78
N VAL A 84 -1.79 9.47 5.99
CA VAL A 84 -0.78 10.40 5.48
C VAL A 84 -1.38 11.37 4.48
N ILE A 85 -2.18 10.87 3.54
CA ILE A 85 -2.81 11.70 2.51
C ILE A 85 -3.80 12.68 3.13
N GLN A 86 -4.59 12.26 4.13
CA GLN A 86 -5.50 13.14 4.86
C GLN A 86 -4.76 14.28 5.57
N LYS A 87 -3.61 13.99 6.18
CA LYS A 87 -2.84 14.99 6.94
C LYS A 87 -2.08 15.99 6.07
N MET A 88 -1.65 15.57 4.90
CA MET A 88 -0.70 16.38 4.12
C MET A 88 -1.03 16.46 2.62
N GLY A 89 -1.96 15.71 2.11
CA GLY A 89 -2.12 15.53 0.66
C GLY A 89 -3.50 15.85 0.11
N LEU A 90 -4.51 16.08 0.97
CA LEU A 90 -5.84 16.43 0.49
C LEU A 90 -5.85 17.81 -0.15
N PRO A 91 -6.46 17.98 -1.31
CA PRO A 91 -6.71 19.27 -1.92
C PRO A 91 -7.89 19.96 -1.21
N GLU A 92 -7.86 21.30 -1.11
CA GLU A 92 -8.88 22.07 -0.38
C GLU A 92 -10.27 22.06 -1.06
N GLU A 93 -10.33 22.06 -2.38
CA GLU A 93 -11.60 22.21 -3.13
C GLU A 93 -11.83 21.11 -4.17
N LYS A 94 -10.96 20.12 -4.23
CA LYS A 94 -11.00 19.05 -5.24
C LYS A 94 -11.22 17.71 -4.59
N SER A 95 -11.79 16.79 -5.35
CA SER A 95 -11.82 15.39 -4.94
C SER A 95 -10.41 14.78 -4.89
N CYS A 96 -10.27 13.74 -4.09
CA CYS A 96 -9.03 12.97 -3.99
C CYS A 96 -9.30 11.50 -4.27
N ARG A 97 -8.43 10.90 -5.07
CA ARG A 97 -8.49 9.46 -5.37
C ARG A 97 -7.15 8.81 -5.06
N ILE A 98 -7.20 7.63 -4.47
CA ILE A 98 -6.03 6.78 -4.24
C ILE A 98 -6.21 5.52 -5.05
N ILE A 99 -5.29 5.23 -5.96
CA ILE A 99 -5.29 4.00 -6.76
C ILE A 99 -4.26 3.05 -6.16
N VAL A 100 -4.73 1.92 -5.67
CA VAL A 100 -3.90 0.90 -5.05
C VAL A 100 -3.48 -0.12 -6.10
N LEU A 101 -2.17 -0.34 -6.20
CA LEU A 101 -1.57 -1.32 -7.08
C LEU A 101 -1.24 -2.60 -6.29
N ASP A 102 -1.30 -3.74 -6.97
CA ASP A 102 -0.67 -4.99 -6.57
C ASP A 102 0.15 -5.51 -7.75
N ASN A 103 1.45 -5.67 -7.53
CA ASN A 103 2.42 -6.03 -8.57
C ASN A 103 2.30 -5.14 -9.83
N ASN A 104 2.25 -3.82 -9.63
CA ASN A 104 2.08 -2.81 -10.69
C ASN A 104 0.74 -2.88 -11.47
N VAL A 105 -0.23 -3.68 -11.03
CA VAL A 105 -1.56 -3.78 -11.63
C VAL A 105 -2.57 -3.11 -10.70
N PRO A 106 -3.37 -2.14 -11.19
CA PRO A 106 -4.35 -1.45 -10.36
C PRO A 106 -5.45 -2.42 -9.90
N GLN A 107 -5.74 -2.40 -8.60
CA GLN A 107 -6.72 -3.29 -7.98
C GLN A 107 -8.00 -2.54 -7.64
N ILE A 108 -7.89 -1.57 -6.76
CA ILE A 108 -9.00 -0.78 -6.23
C ILE A 108 -8.67 0.71 -6.26
N SER A 109 -9.68 1.53 -6.15
CA SER A 109 -9.54 2.96 -5.86
C SER A 109 -10.30 3.32 -4.59
N LEU A 110 -9.73 4.24 -3.82
CA LEU A 110 -10.41 4.92 -2.73
C LEU A 110 -10.69 6.34 -3.20
N TYR A 111 -11.88 6.83 -2.92
CA TYR A 111 -12.35 8.10 -3.42
C TYR A 111 -12.94 8.96 -2.29
N TYR A 112 -12.46 10.18 -2.20
CA TYR A 112 -12.89 11.18 -1.23
C TYR A 112 -13.48 12.40 -1.97
N HIS A 113 -14.68 12.79 -1.54
CA HIS A 113 -15.34 14.01 -2.00
C HIS A 113 -15.37 15.03 -0.85
N PRO A 114 -14.81 16.22 -1.02
CA PRO A 114 -14.96 17.27 -0.01
C PRO A 114 -16.43 17.70 0.06
N ILE A 115 -17.01 17.69 1.24
CA ILE A 115 -18.33 18.26 1.50
C ILE A 115 -18.14 19.78 1.58
N LYS A 116 -18.92 20.55 0.83
CA LYS A 116 -18.87 22.01 0.87
C LYS A 116 -19.17 22.49 2.29
N GLY A 117 -18.20 23.15 2.92
CA GLY A 117 -18.34 23.71 4.27
C GLY A 117 -17.51 23.01 5.35
N ASP A 118 -17.03 21.81 5.13
CA ASP A 118 -16.13 21.14 6.06
C ASP A 118 -14.67 21.50 5.77
N SER A 119 -13.92 21.76 6.82
CA SER A 119 -12.47 21.95 6.67
C SER A 119 -11.84 20.59 6.36
N VAL A 120 -10.87 20.55 5.45
CA VAL A 120 -10.08 19.35 5.10
C VAL A 120 -9.45 18.68 6.32
N LEU A 121 -9.26 19.43 7.41
CA LEU A 121 -8.71 18.94 8.68
C LEU A 121 -9.68 18.03 9.46
N GLN A 122 -10.96 17.99 9.08
CA GLN A 122 -11.99 17.17 9.73
C GLN A 122 -12.33 15.88 8.95
N ALA A 123 -11.65 15.64 7.80
CA ALA A 123 -11.85 14.41 7.04
C ALA A 123 -11.52 13.18 7.90
N GLU A 124 -12.45 12.24 8.00
CA GLU A 124 -12.29 10.97 8.71
C GLU A 124 -12.05 9.83 7.72
N ARG A 125 -11.65 8.67 8.22
CA ARG A 125 -11.43 7.49 7.36
C ARG A 125 -12.71 7.00 6.70
N ASP A 126 -13.84 7.18 7.37
CA ASP A 126 -15.15 6.73 6.91
C ASP A 126 -15.70 7.58 5.74
N ASP A 127 -15.07 8.73 5.47
CA ASP A 127 -15.41 9.59 4.32
C ASP A 127 -14.88 9.04 2.99
N TRP A 128 -14.08 7.99 3.03
CA TRP A 128 -13.51 7.35 1.85
C TRP A 128 -14.38 6.21 1.34
N ASN A 129 -14.78 6.30 0.10
CA ASN A 129 -15.50 5.23 -0.60
C ASN A 129 -14.51 4.34 -1.35
N VAL A 130 -14.63 3.03 -1.17
CA VAL A 130 -13.81 2.03 -1.88
C VAL A 130 -14.57 1.58 -3.13
N SER A 131 -13.89 1.47 -4.26
CA SER A 131 -14.48 0.99 -5.50
C SER A 131 -13.45 0.23 -6.34
N TYR A 132 -13.94 -0.70 -7.14
CA TYR A 132 -13.13 -1.34 -8.18
C TYR A 132 -13.01 -0.46 -9.44
N GLU A 133 -13.77 0.60 -9.56
CA GLU A 133 -13.67 1.52 -10.69
C GLU A 133 -12.49 2.47 -10.51
N LEU A 134 -11.68 2.63 -11.57
CA LEU A 134 -10.49 3.48 -11.51
C LEU A 134 -10.77 4.94 -11.89
N GLY A 135 -11.95 5.21 -12.47
CA GLY A 135 -12.30 6.51 -13.01
C GLY A 135 -11.51 6.87 -14.29
N ASP A 136 -11.92 7.95 -14.94
CA ASP A 136 -11.25 8.41 -16.17
C ASP A 136 -9.84 8.94 -15.95
N THR A 137 -9.56 9.42 -14.74
CA THR A 137 -8.25 9.94 -14.31
C THR A 137 -7.14 8.90 -14.35
N TRP A 138 -7.47 7.58 -14.33
CA TRP A 138 -6.48 6.52 -14.51
C TRP A 138 -5.72 6.62 -15.83
N LYS A 139 -6.34 7.11 -16.89
CA LYS A 139 -5.69 7.30 -18.20
C LYS A 139 -4.47 8.22 -18.09
N ASN A 140 -4.53 9.21 -17.21
CA ASN A 140 -3.44 10.15 -16.93
C ASN A 140 -2.51 9.59 -15.85
N ALA A 141 -3.06 9.06 -14.77
CA ALA A 141 -2.31 8.50 -13.65
C ALA A 141 -1.35 7.36 -14.07
N ARG A 142 -1.74 6.50 -15.01
CA ARG A 142 -0.88 5.40 -15.51
C ARG A 142 0.38 5.85 -16.25
N LYS A 143 0.47 7.13 -16.67
CA LYS A 143 1.62 7.70 -17.40
C LYS A 143 2.63 8.37 -16.48
N ILE A 144 2.33 8.50 -15.20
CA ILE A 144 3.18 9.18 -14.23
C ILE A 144 4.45 8.37 -14.00
N LYS A 145 5.57 9.06 -13.83
CA LYS A 145 6.79 8.47 -13.34
C LYS A 145 6.65 8.17 -11.86
N LEU A 146 6.53 6.89 -11.52
CA LEU A 146 6.39 6.43 -10.13
C LEU A 146 7.74 6.47 -9.42
N LYS A 147 7.73 6.87 -8.14
CA LYS A 147 8.89 6.78 -7.24
C LYS A 147 8.92 5.43 -6.54
N ASN A 148 10.10 5.02 -6.12
CA ASN A 148 10.33 3.77 -5.40
C ASN A 148 9.74 2.56 -6.15
N SER A 149 10.18 2.36 -7.40
CA SER A 149 9.71 1.25 -8.23
C SER A 149 9.88 -0.11 -7.54
N SER A 150 8.86 -0.96 -7.60
CA SER A 150 8.92 -2.35 -7.13
C SER A 150 9.66 -3.29 -8.08
N LEU A 151 9.96 -2.86 -9.30
CA LEU A 151 10.56 -3.73 -10.31
C LEU A 151 11.99 -4.14 -9.91
N PHE A 152 12.27 -5.43 -10.05
CA PHE A 152 13.54 -6.08 -9.72
C PHE A 152 13.95 -5.98 -8.24
N LYS A 153 13.03 -5.61 -7.36
CA LYS A 153 13.25 -5.74 -5.92
C LYS A 153 13.02 -7.17 -5.48
N ILE A 154 13.83 -7.59 -4.52
CA ILE A 154 13.76 -8.90 -3.92
C ILE A 154 13.06 -8.76 -2.58
N ASP A 155 11.92 -9.42 -2.45
CA ASP A 155 11.19 -9.55 -1.20
C ASP A 155 11.51 -10.91 -0.57
N ILE A 156 11.95 -10.90 0.68
CA ILE A 156 12.19 -12.13 1.44
C ILE A 156 11.07 -12.27 2.46
N LEU A 157 10.34 -13.36 2.36
CA LEU A 157 9.19 -13.66 3.19
C LEU A 157 9.45 -14.97 3.94
N VAL A 158 8.94 -15.09 5.15
CA VAL A 158 8.99 -16.34 5.91
C VAL A 158 7.58 -16.68 6.37
N TYR A 159 7.09 -17.82 5.93
CA TYR A 159 5.76 -18.32 6.27
C TYR A 159 5.86 -19.46 7.29
N PRO A 160 5.41 -19.28 8.54
CA PRO A 160 5.13 -20.42 9.40
C PRO A 160 3.85 -21.10 8.88
N GLU A 161 3.96 -22.37 8.50
CA GLU A 161 2.84 -23.17 8.01
C GLU A 161 2.51 -24.28 9.03
N PHE A 162 1.28 -24.32 9.47
CA PHE A 162 0.77 -25.35 10.36
C PHE A 162 -0.28 -26.16 9.64
N SER A 163 -0.06 -27.47 9.54
CA SER A 163 -0.98 -28.42 8.92
C SER A 163 -1.44 -29.46 9.93
N PHE A 164 -2.73 -29.72 9.93
CA PHE A 164 -3.36 -30.68 10.79
C PHE A 164 -4.29 -31.57 9.98
N LYS A 165 -4.17 -32.88 10.15
CA LYS A 165 -5.05 -33.86 9.52
C LYS A 165 -5.58 -34.85 10.56
N ASN A 166 -6.83 -35.24 10.37
CA ASN A 166 -7.49 -36.30 11.14
C ASN A 166 -8.05 -37.31 10.13
N VAL A 167 -7.32 -38.36 9.81
CA VAL A 167 -7.64 -39.18 8.64
C VAL A 167 -7.57 -40.68 8.89
N ILE A 168 -6.84 -41.18 9.87
CA ILE A 168 -6.55 -42.62 9.98
C ILE A 168 -6.85 -43.16 11.37
N ILE A 169 -7.49 -44.34 11.46
CA ILE A 169 -7.85 -45.02 12.73
C ILE A 169 -6.63 -45.31 13.59
N THR A 170 -5.49 -45.63 12.98
CA THR A 170 -4.23 -45.97 13.67
C THR A 170 -3.46 -44.72 14.19
N GLN A 171 -3.67 -43.57 13.58
CA GLN A 171 -3.09 -42.29 13.99
C GLN A 171 -4.14 -41.18 13.80
N ILE A 172 -4.83 -40.88 14.90
CA ILE A 172 -6.02 -40.00 14.89
C ILE A 172 -5.63 -38.59 14.50
N TYR A 173 -4.43 -38.14 14.89
CA TYR A 173 -3.95 -36.78 14.64
C TYR A 173 -2.61 -36.82 13.94
N GLN A 174 -2.50 -36.09 12.86
CA GLN A 174 -1.24 -35.84 12.17
C GLN A 174 -0.95 -34.34 12.20
N VAL A 175 0.25 -33.98 12.59
CA VAL A 175 0.66 -32.60 12.78
C VAL A 175 1.95 -32.34 11.99
N LEU A 176 1.97 -31.28 11.22
CA LEU A 176 3.14 -30.79 10.51
C LEU A 176 3.30 -29.30 10.76
N PHE A 177 4.48 -28.91 11.17
CA PHE A 177 4.87 -27.50 11.31
C PHE A 177 6.10 -27.25 10.45
N ASP A 178 5.93 -26.39 9.44
CA ASP A 178 6.96 -25.99 8.49
C ASP A 178 7.32 -24.53 8.67
N LEU A 179 8.58 -24.20 8.48
CA LEU A 179 9.03 -22.86 8.21
C LEU A 179 9.34 -22.76 6.71
N SER A 180 8.64 -21.88 6.02
CA SER A 180 8.67 -21.81 4.55
C SER A 180 9.22 -20.45 4.09
N PRO A 181 10.56 -20.26 4.06
CA PRO A 181 11.16 -19.06 3.47
C PRO A 181 10.89 -19.02 1.97
N ALA A 182 10.54 -17.83 1.48
CA ALA A 182 10.28 -17.55 0.08
C ALA A 182 11.00 -16.28 -0.38
N ILE A 183 11.43 -16.28 -1.61
CA ILE A 183 11.96 -15.12 -2.32
C ILE A 183 10.98 -14.78 -3.44
N GLU A 184 10.56 -13.52 -3.50
CA GLU A 184 9.70 -13.00 -4.55
C GLU A 184 10.38 -11.85 -5.29
N ILE A 185 10.27 -11.83 -6.62
CA ILE A 185 10.85 -10.79 -7.47
C ILE A 185 9.81 -10.35 -8.48
N SER A 186 9.53 -9.05 -8.51
CA SER A 186 8.70 -8.43 -9.55
C SER A 186 9.54 -8.14 -10.79
N LEU A 187 9.28 -8.82 -11.91
CA LEU A 187 10.08 -8.71 -13.14
C LEU A 187 9.61 -7.57 -14.05
N TRP A 188 8.30 -7.51 -14.28
CA TRP A 188 7.64 -6.42 -15.02
C TRP A 188 6.20 -6.27 -14.52
N LYS A 189 5.45 -5.37 -15.13
CA LYS A 189 4.09 -5.08 -14.72
C LYS A 189 3.22 -6.34 -14.67
N GLY A 190 2.80 -6.72 -13.47
CA GLY A 190 1.97 -7.90 -13.20
C GLY A 190 2.72 -9.22 -13.10
N MET A 191 4.02 -9.27 -13.48
CA MET A 191 4.81 -10.51 -13.43
C MET A 191 5.59 -10.63 -12.14
N LYS A 192 5.45 -11.77 -11.49
CA LYS A 192 6.17 -12.13 -10.26
C LYS A 192 6.76 -13.53 -10.39
N ALA A 193 8.03 -13.66 -10.06
CA ALA A 193 8.69 -14.93 -9.82
C ALA A 193 8.71 -15.20 -8.31
N THR A 194 8.35 -16.43 -7.91
CA THR A 194 8.37 -16.87 -6.51
C THR A 194 9.17 -18.15 -6.39
N ALA A 195 10.11 -18.20 -5.45
CA ALA A 195 10.84 -19.40 -5.07
C ALA A 195 10.70 -19.61 -3.56
N GLN A 196 10.17 -20.76 -3.16
CA GLN A 196 9.93 -21.15 -1.78
C GLN A 196 10.57 -22.48 -1.46
N VAL A 197 11.10 -22.61 -0.24
CA VAL A 197 11.61 -23.87 0.32
C VAL A 197 10.82 -24.18 1.57
N LYS A 198 10.43 -25.43 1.78
CA LYS A 198 9.78 -25.91 3.00
C LYS A 198 10.81 -26.60 3.90
N ILE A 199 10.89 -26.14 5.15
CA ILE A 199 11.79 -26.65 6.17
C ILE A 199 10.91 -27.19 7.31
N PRO A 200 10.74 -28.52 7.41
CA PRO A 200 9.94 -29.11 8.49
C PRO A 200 10.64 -28.93 9.84
N ILE A 201 9.94 -28.32 10.78
CA ILE A 201 10.38 -28.17 12.15
C ILE A 201 9.84 -29.30 13.03
N TYR A 202 8.59 -29.70 12.75
CA TYR A 202 7.94 -30.80 13.45
C TYR A 202 7.08 -31.60 12.47
N ASN A 203 7.22 -32.92 12.49
CA ASN A 203 6.42 -33.82 11.65
C ASN A 203 6.00 -35.03 12.48
N ASP A 204 4.70 -35.16 12.68
CA ASP A 204 4.10 -36.35 13.30
C ASP A 204 3.00 -36.88 12.37
N GLY A 205 3.31 -37.98 11.70
CA GLY A 205 2.37 -38.72 10.83
C GLY A 205 2.25 -38.23 9.38
N TYR A 206 2.87 -37.14 9.00
CA TYR A 206 2.98 -36.75 7.59
C TYR A 206 4.17 -37.52 6.95
N GLY A 207 4.03 -38.25 5.91
CA GLY A 207 5.02 -39.12 5.30
C GLY A 207 6.49 -38.68 5.27
N ALA A 208 7.40 -39.57 4.93
CA ALA A 208 8.85 -39.35 5.02
C ALA A 208 9.37 -38.16 4.17
N ARG A 209 8.66 -37.77 3.11
CA ARG A 209 9.02 -36.63 2.27
C ARG A 209 8.79 -35.31 3.02
N GLU A 210 7.64 -35.17 3.68
CA GLU A 210 7.25 -33.95 4.40
C GLU A 210 8.15 -33.74 5.65
N GLY A 211 8.87 -34.78 6.09
CA GLY A 211 9.88 -34.68 7.14
C GLY A 211 11.26 -34.21 6.66
N LYS A 212 11.43 -33.90 5.39
CA LYS A 212 12.70 -33.43 4.82
C LYS A 212 12.53 -32.06 4.18
N VAL A 213 13.63 -31.30 4.12
CA VAL A 213 13.66 -30.04 3.36
C VAL A 213 13.35 -30.33 1.88
N HIS A 214 12.35 -29.64 1.34
CA HIS A 214 11.94 -29.83 -0.04
C HIS A 214 11.46 -28.50 -0.67
N PRO A 215 11.44 -28.39 -2.01
CA PRO A 215 10.89 -27.23 -2.68
C PRO A 215 9.40 -27.02 -2.35
N GLY A 216 9.01 -25.79 -2.05
CA GLY A 216 7.63 -25.37 -1.95
C GLY A 216 7.07 -24.94 -3.30
N PHE A 217 7.05 -23.64 -3.57
CA PHE A 217 6.63 -23.08 -4.85
C PHE A 217 7.84 -22.59 -5.65
N LEU A 218 7.88 -22.93 -6.95
CA LEU A 218 8.79 -22.33 -7.93
C LEU A 218 7.93 -21.90 -9.10
N THR A 219 7.39 -20.68 -9.05
CA THR A 219 6.34 -20.26 -9.97
C THR A 219 6.62 -18.90 -10.60
N LEU A 220 6.19 -18.77 -11.85
CA LEU A 220 6.03 -17.49 -12.52
C LEU A 220 4.54 -17.17 -12.61
N SER A 221 4.13 -16.01 -12.15
CA SER A 221 2.73 -15.58 -12.20
C SER A 221 2.61 -14.24 -12.87
N GLN A 222 1.65 -14.12 -13.79
CA GLN A 222 1.28 -12.89 -14.45
C GLN A 222 -0.11 -12.47 -14.01
N ARG A 223 -0.21 -11.30 -13.39
CA ARG A 223 -1.48 -10.64 -13.08
C ARG A 223 -1.82 -9.63 -14.15
N PHE A 224 -3.10 -9.47 -14.43
CA PHE A 224 -3.62 -8.50 -15.38
C PHE A 224 -5.02 -8.05 -14.98
N ARG A 225 -5.41 -6.90 -15.48
CA ARG A 225 -6.76 -6.36 -15.33
C ARG A 225 -7.33 -6.12 -16.72
N LEU A 226 -8.47 -6.71 -16.98
CA LEU A 226 -9.26 -6.56 -18.21
C LEU A 226 -10.36 -5.49 -18.02
N PRO A 227 -11.00 -5.01 -19.08
CA PRO A 227 -12.20 -4.20 -18.99
C PRO A 227 -13.27 -4.86 -18.12
N TYR A 228 -14.24 -4.04 -17.67
CA TYR A 228 -15.37 -4.48 -16.83
C TYR A 228 -14.96 -5.04 -15.46
N ASN A 229 -13.84 -4.56 -14.89
CA ASN A 229 -13.32 -4.96 -13.58
C ASN A 229 -13.06 -6.47 -13.48
N VAL A 230 -12.64 -7.10 -14.56
CA VAL A 230 -12.21 -8.49 -14.55
C VAL A 230 -10.71 -8.54 -14.22
N PHE A 231 -10.38 -9.22 -13.15
CA PHE A 231 -9.00 -9.47 -12.71
C PHE A 231 -8.61 -10.87 -13.11
N GLY A 232 -7.43 -11.02 -13.69
CA GLY A 232 -6.90 -12.32 -14.07
C GLY A 232 -5.52 -12.56 -13.49
N LYS A 233 -5.22 -13.82 -13.23
CA LYS A 233 -3.90 -14.31 -12.86
C LYS A 233 -3.63 -15.60 -13.59
N PHE A 234 -2.50 -15.68 -14.23
CA PHE A 234 -1.98 -16.90 -14.81
C PHE A 234 -0.70 -17.29 -14.07
N SER A 235 -0.54 -18.55 -13.70
CA SER A 235 0.66 -19.05 -13.02
C SER A 235 1.13 -20.33 -13.67
N VAL A 236 2.45 -20.49 -13.76
CA VAL A 236 3.09 -21.69 -14.28
C VAL A 236 4.33 -22.01 -13.44
N GLY A 237 4.59 -23.30 -13.25
CA GLY A 237 5.77 -23.74 -12.54
C GLY A 237 5.57 -25.00 -11.71
N TYR A 238 6.37 -25.11 -10.66
CA TYR A 238 6.31 -26.18 -9.68
C TYR A 238 5.44 -25.72 -8.50
N PHE A 239 4.43 -26.52 -8.22
CA PHE A 239 3.52 -26.34 -7.09
C PHE A 239 3.85 -27.32 -5.97
N SER A 240 3.49 -26.99 -4.76
CA SER A 240 3.70 -27.87 -3.60
C SER A 240 3.16 -29.29 -3.86
N GLY A 241 3.79 -30.29 -3.28
CA GLY A 241 3.35 -31.69 -3.44
C GLY A 241 3.89 -32.39 -4.69
N ASN A 242 5.02 -31.94 -5.25
CA ASN A 242 5.67 -32.54 -6.44
C ASN A 242 4.81 -32.46 -7.72
N ARG A 243 4.19 -31.32 -7.94
CA ARG A 243 3.30 -31.10 -9.08
C ARG A 243 3.80 -29.93 -9.93
N TYR A 244 3.93 -30.18 -11.22
CA TYR A 244 4.19 -29.17 -12.23
C TYR A 244 2.91 -28.84 -12.96
N GLY A 245 2.75 -27.60 -13.38
CA GLY A 245 1.57 -27.27 -14.14
C GLY A 245 1.37 -25.79 -14.38
N ALA A 246 0.14 -25.48 -14.75
CA ALA A 246 -0.32 -24.14 -14.94
C ALA A 246 -1.70 -23.96 -14.31
N ASP A 247 -1.97 -22.76 -13.87
CA ASP A 247 -3.25 -22.39 -13.28
C ASP A 247 -3.66 -21.00 -13.77
N VAL A 248 -4.97 -20.80 -13.92
CA VAL A 248 -5.55 -19.53 -14.30
C VAL A 248 -6.73 -19.22 -13.38
N ASP A 249 -6.72 -18.02 -12.86
CA ASP A 249 -7.77 -17.46 -12.01
C ASP A 249 -8.39 -16.25 -12.69
N PHE A 250 -9.72 -16.15 -12.67
CA PHE A 250 -10.46 -14.95 -13.02
C PHE A 250 -11.36 -14.56 -11.87
N PHE A 251 -11.34 -13.30 -11.53
CA PHE A 251 -12.17 -12.71 -10.50
C PHE A 251 -12.89 -11.48 -11.04
N ARG A 252 -14.19 -11.38 -10.80
CA ARG A 252 -15.00 -10.22 -11.16
C ARG A 252 -15.93 -9.85 -10.00
N PRO A 253 -15.75 -8.68 -9.38
CA PRO A 253 -16.75 -8.12 -8.47
C PRO A 253 -17.89 -7.48 -9.26
N PHE A 254 -19.08 -7.50 -8.70
CA PHE A 254 -20.24 -6.80 -9.24
C PHE A 254 -20.41 -5.43 -8.56
N ASN A 255 -21.16 -4.54 -9.16
CA ASN A 255 -21.22 -3.11 -8.81
C ASN A 255 -21.59 -2.81 -7.35
N ASP A 256 -22.39 -3.67 -6.72
CA ASP A 256 -22.78 -3.51 -5.30
C ASP A 256 -21.80 -4.18 -4.33
N GLU A 257 -20.71 -4.77 -4.84
CA GLU A 257 -19.68 -5.50 -4.09
C GLU A 257 -20.20 -6.66 -3.21
N ARG A 258 -21.51 -6.91 -3.22
CA ARG A 258 -22.14 -8.02 -2.46
C ARG A 258 -21.93 -9.36 -3.11
N PHE A 259 -21.71 -9.36 -4.43
CA PHE A 259 -21.49 -10.56 -5.21
C PHE A 259 -20.18 -10.47 -5.98
N SER A 260 -19.50 -11.59 -6.10
CA SER A 260 -18.34 -11.73 -6.95
C SER A 260 -18.35 -13.08 -7.64
N LEU A 261 -17.80 -13.15 -8.85
CA LEU A 261 -17.58 -14.39 -9.56
C LEU A 261 -16.09 -14.70 -9.52
N LEU A 262 -15.77 -15.91 -9.04
CA LEU A 262 -14.44 -16.49 -9.09
C LEU A 262 -14.47 -17.74 -9.99
N ALA A 263 -13.68 -17.75 -11.04
CA ALA A 263 -13.47 -18.91 -11.89
C ALA A 263 -11.99 -19.30 -11.82
N ARG A 264 -11.72 -20.54 -11.45
CA ARG A 264 -10.36 -21.07 -11.38
C ARG A 264 -10.25 -22.39 -12.13
N ARG A 265 -9.20 -22.52 -12.93
CA ARG A 265 -8.87 -23.77 -13.60
C ARG A 265 -7.37 -23.99 -13.58
N GLY A 266 -6.96 -25.18 -13.15
CA GLY A 266 -5.57 -25.60 -13.17
C GLY A 266 -5.42 -26.98 -13.80
N TYR A 267 -4.26 -27.19 -14.39
CA TYR A 267 -3.79 -28.50 -14.82
C TYR A 267 -2.43 -28.75 -14.21
N THR A 268 -2.31 -29.84 -13.46
CA THR A 268 -1.04 -30.23 -12.82
C THR A 268 -0.77 -31.72 -13.04
N GLY A 269 0.48 -32.07 -13.41
CA GLY A 269 1.01 -33.40 -13.44
C GLY A 269 1.91 -33.69 -12.24
N ALA A 270 2.03 -34.95 -11.86
CA ALA A 270 3.09 -35.37 -10.93
C ALA A 270 4.42 -35.41 -11.68
N GLY A 271 5.51 -34.94 -11.05
CA GLY A 271 6.87 -35.02 -11.54
C GLY A 271 7.57 -36.24 -10.99
#